data_1a6ddfb32ea980a46498c04cb130078c
#
_entry.id   1a6ddfb32ea980a46498c04cb130078c
#
_cell.length_a   1.000
_cell.length_b   1.000
_cell.length_c   1.000
_cell.angle_alpha   90.00
_cell.angle_beta   90.00
_cell.angle_gamma   90.00
#
_symmetry.space_group_name_H-M   'P 1'
#
loop_
_entity.id
_entity.type
_entity.pdbx_description
1 polymer ?
#
loop_
_entity_poly.entity_id
_entity_poly.type
_entity_poly.pdbx_seq_one_letter_code
_entity_poly.pdbx_strand_id
1 'polypeptide(L)'
;MPMDYGMCCQTVTVYRNTPEGVLRQEIPNCYLQWQDAVSFTQPGRQQERKFLLVQPGEEQLIFPCDRVYAGIGPMTVDWNTFVPALVPGLGEVAYATAYHWQGAFCHTEAGRK
;
A
#
# COMPACT_ATOMS: atom_id res chain seq x y z
N MET A 1 -20.65 4.73 14.55
CA MET A 1 -19.43 4.41 15.25
C MET A 1 -18.32 4.03 14.29
N PRO A 2 -17.21 4.71 14.33
CA PRO A 2 -16.14 4.35 13.42
C PRO A 2 -15.59 2.97 13.74
N MET A 3 -14.89 2.40 12.78
CA MET A 3 -14.27 1.10 12.97
C MET A 3 -13.20 1.19 14.05
N ASP A 4 -12.96 0.05 14.67
CA ASP A 4 -11.87 -0.05 15.62
C ASP A 4 -10.58 -0.30 14.83
N TYR A 5 -9.66 0.62 14.95
CA TYR A 5 -8.39 0.52 14.25
C TYR A 5 -7.26 0.03 15.16
N GLY A 6 -7.60 -0.71 16.20
CA GLY A 6 -6.58 -1.22 17.12
C GLY A 6 -5.57 -2.15 16.47
N MET A 7 -5.93 -2.77 15.34
CA MET A 7 -4.99 -3.62 14.63
C MET A 7 -4.12 -2.83 13.65
N CYS A 8 -4.35 -1.55 13.51
CA CYS A 8 -3.60 -0.73 12.57
C CYS A 8 -2.38 -0.16 13.29
N CYS A 9 -1.33 -0.96 13.35
CA CYS A 9 -0.12 -0.56 14.07
C CYS A 9 1.15 -0.70 13.23
N GLN A 10 1.00 -0.86 11.92
CA GLN A 10 2.14 -1.05 11.04
C GLN A 10 2.45 0.24 10.30
N THR A 11 3.72 0.42 9.97
CA THR A 11 4.14 1.54 9.14
C THR A 11 4.36 1.06 7.73
N VAL A 12 3.88 1.81 6.76
CA VAL A 12 4.13 1.52 5.36
C VAL A 12 4.74 2.76 4.71
N THR A 13 5.48 2.55 3.64
CA THR A 13 6.03 3.63 2.85
C THR A 13 5.34 3.63 1.50
N VAL A 14 4.79 4.76 1.10
CA VAL A 14 4.06 4.90 -0.16
C VAL A 14 4.90 5.69 -1.13
N TYR A 15 5.00 5.19 -2.35
CA TYR A 15 5.77 5.83 -3.41
C TYR A 15 4.82 6.15 -4.56
N ARG A 16 4.93 7.36 -5.08
CA ARG A 16 4.12 7.81 -6.20
C ARG A 16 5.00 8.45 -7.25
N ASN A 17 4.83 8.03 -8.49
CA ASN A 17 5.59 8.61 -9.58
C ASN A 17 4.90 9.88 -10.05
N THR A 18 5.61 10.99 -10.05
CA THR A 18 5.08 12.27 -10.50
C THR A 18 6.01 12.85 -11.56
N PRO A 19 5.54 13.85 -12.32
CA PRO A 19 6.42 14.48 -13.29
C PRO A 19 7.68 15.12 -12.70
N GLU A 20 7.65 15.45 -11.41
CA GLU A 20 8.82 15.99 -10.74
C GLU A 20 9.68 14.94 -10.08
N GLY A 21 9.32 13.68 -10.18
CA GLY A 21 10.06 12.59 -9.57
C GLY A 21 9.18 11.72 -8.70
N VAL A 22 9.80 10.86 -7.93
CA VAL A 22 9.07 9.94 -7.07
C VAL A 22 8.83 10.58 -5.72
N LEU A 23 7.57 10.68 -5.33
CA LEU A 23 7.21 11.13 -3.98
C LEU A 23 7.27 9.93 -3.05
N ARG A 24 7.75 10.15 -1.84
CA ARG A 24 7.86 9.11 -0.83
C ARG A 24 7.24 9.61 0.47
N GLN A 25 6.42 8.78 1.08
CA GLN A 25 5.77 9.15 2.34
C GLN A 25 5.68 7.94 3.25
N GLU A 26 6.08 8.10 4.50
CA GLU A 26 5.94 7.06 5.50
C GLU A 26 4.63 7.29 6.25
N ILE A 27 3.80 6.27 6.31
CA ILE A 27 2.49 6.36 6.94
C ILE A 27 2.42 5.35 8.07
N PRO A 28 2.32 5.80 9.33
CA PRO A 28 2.22 4.90 10.46
C PRO A 28 0.77 4.48 10.69
N ASN A 29 0.61 3.53 11.59
CA ASN A 29 -0.70 3.09 12.07
C ASN A 29 -1.60 2.59 10.94
N CYS A 30 -1.03 1.79 10.04
CA CYS A 30 -1.77 1.14 8.98
C CYS A 30 -1.91 -0.34 9.28
N TYR A 31 -2.78 -1.00 8.52
CA TYR A 31 -2.89 -2.45 8.57
C TYR A 31 -2.61 -2.98 7.16
N LEU A 32 -1.65 -3.87 7.04
CA LEU A 32 -1.27 -4.44 5.75
C LEU A 32 -1.34 -5.95 5.85
N GLN A 33 -2.11 -6.56 4.98
CA GLN A 33 -2.23 -8.01 4.93
C GLN A 33 -1.94 -8.50 3.53
N TRP A 34 -0.95 -9.36 3.40
CA TRP A 34 -0.63 -9.97 2.11
C TRP A 34 -1.52 -11.17 1.91
N GLN A 35 -2.04 -11.29 0.71
CA GLN A 35 -2.93 -12.37 0.37
C GLN A 35 -2.33 -13.31 -0.67
N ASP A 36 -1.04 -13.37 -0.73
CA ASP A 36 -0.36 -14.23 -1.60
C ASP A 36 -0.55 -15.61 -1.17
N ALA A 37 -1.44 -16.29 -1.71
CA ALA A 37 -1.47 -17.66 -1.43
C ALA A 37 -0.38 -18.24 -2.21
N VAL A 38 0.72 -18.26 -1.85
CA VAL A 38 1.45 -19.21 -2.19
C VAL A 38 1.56 -19.89 -3.41
N SER A 39 2.02 -19.46 -4.35
CA SER A 39 2.18 -20.12 -5.53
C SER A 39 3.57 -20.50 -5.71
N PHE A 40 4.05 -21.40 -4.99
CA PHE A 40 5.38 -21.87 -5.11
C PHE A 40 5.60 -22.55 -6.41
N THR A 41 4.53 -22.94 -7.06
CA THR A 41 4.68 -23.69 -8.27
C THR A 41 5.00 -22.85 -9.47
N GLN A 42 5.04 -21.56 -9.31
CA GLN A 42 5.31 -20.68 -10.44
C GLN A 42 6.36 -19.66 -10.10
N PRO A 43 7.58 -20.07 -9.90
CA PRO A 43 8.64 -19.12 -9.58
C PRO A 43 8.83 -18.15 -10.74
N GLY A 44 9.09 -16.93 -10.41
CA GLY A 44 9.29 -15.93 -11.43
C GLY A 44 8.04 -15.27 -11.93
N ARG A 45 6.88 -15.72 -11.43
CA ARG A 45 5.64 -15.15 -11.88
C ARG A 45 4.99 -14.30 -10.83
N GLN A 46 5.72 -13.86 -9.89
CA GLN A 46 5.20 -13.11 -8.77
C GLN A 46 5.15 -11.66 -9.09
N GLN A 47 4.62 -11.30 -10.20
CA GLN A 47 4.64 -9.92 -10.57
C GLN A 47 3.61 -9.10 -9.85
N GLU A 48 2.55 -9.72 -9.39
CA GLU A 48 1.48 -9.00 -8.75
C GLU A 48 1.17 -9.65 -7.44
N ARG A 49 1.41 -8.96 -6.37
CA ARG A 49 1.07 -9.45 -5.06
C ARG A 49 -0.27 -8.91 -4.66
N LYS A 50 -1.14 -9.81 -4.23
CA LYS A 50 -2.45 -9.40 -3.73
C LYS A 50 -2.29 -8.96 -2.29
N PHE A 51 -2.93 -7.88 -1.94
CA PHE A 51 -2.85 -7.39 -0.55
C PHE A 51 -4.04 -6.50 -0.24
N LEU A 52 -4.24 -6.31 1.05
CA LEU A 52 -5.22 -5.35 1.56
C LEU A 52 -4.50 -4.42 2.51
N LEU A 53 -4.68 -3.13 2.30
CA LEU A 53 -4.09 -2.11 3.15
C LEU A 53 -5.19 -1.20 3.66
N VAL A 54 -5.21 -0.97 4.96
CA VAL A 54 -6.15 -0.04 5.58
C VAL A 54 -5.33 1.12 6.14
N GLN A 55 -5.66 2.33 5.73
CA GLN A 55 -4.95 3.53 6.15
C GLN A 55 -5.93 4.45 6.84
N PRO A 56 -6.00 4.44 8.19
CA PRO A 56 -6.84 5.38 8.92
C PRO A 56 -6.21 6.77 8.89
N GLY A 57 -6.98 7.78 9.16
CA GLY A 57 -6.45 9.14 9.21
C GLY A 57 -7.53 10.14 8.93
N GLU A 58 -7.12 11.33 8.53
CA GLU A 58 -8.04 12.42 8.24
C GLU A 58 -8.25 12.64 6.76
N GLU A 59 -7.43 12.01 5.92
CA GLU A 59 -7.58 12.16 4.49
C GLU A 59 -6.97 10.95 3.79
N GLN A 60 -7.35 10.77 2.54
CA GLN A 60 -6.83 9.67 1.75
C GLN A 60 -5.40 9.99 1.31
N LEU A 61 -4.48 9.11 1.64
CA LEU A 61 -3.08 9.27 1.29
C LEU A 61 -2.60 8.25 0.25
N ILE A 62 -3.42 7.27 -0.09
CA ILE A 62 -3.05 6.19 -0.98
C ILE A 62 -4.01 6.17 -2.15
N PHE A 63 -3.47 6.12 -3.36
CA PHE A 63 -4.25 6.20 -4.59
C PHE A 63 -3.86 5.07 -5.53
N PRO A 64 -4.69 4.75 -6.52
CA PRO A 64 -4.32 3.73 -7.51
C PRO A 64 -3.00 4.07 -8.20
N CYS A 65 -2.24 3.06 -8.52
CA CYS A 65 -0.94 3.14 -9.15
C CYS A 65 0.19 3.54 -8.21
N ASP A 66 -0.12 3.84 -6.95
CA ASP A 66 0.94 4.02 -5.95
C ASP A 66 1.59 2.67 -5.66
N ARG A 67 2.80 2.70 -5.15
CA ARG A 67 3.48 1.49 -4.70
C ARG A 67 3.72 1.58 -3.21
N VAL A 68 3.44 0.49 -2.51
CA VAL A 68 3.47 0.47 -1.05
C VAL A 68 4.51 -0.54 -0.60
N TYR A 69 5.40 -0.12 0.28
CA TYR A 69 6.44 -0.97 0.83
C TYR A 69 6.13 -1.25 2.30
N ALA A 70 6.21 -2.51 2.70
CA ALA A 70 5.94 -2.87 4.09
C ALA A 70 7.10 -2.39 4.96
N GLY A 71 6.80 -1.55 5.93
CA GLY A 71 7.82 -0.95 6.77
C GLY A 71 8.38 0.33 6.17
N ILE A 72 9.60 0.67 6.53
CA ILE A 72 10.25 1.86 6.06
C ILE A 72 11.14 1.48 4.88
N GLY A 73 10.81 2.00 3.72
CA GLY A 73 11.51 1.67 2.49
C GLY A 73 12.65 2.63 2.18
N PRO A 74 13.36 2.38 1.08
CA PRO A 74 14.51 3.21 0.72
C PRO A 74 14.10 4.64 0.44
N MET A 75 15.03 5.55 0.67
CA MET A 75 14.78 6.98 0.52
C MET A 75 14.65 7.38 -0.95
N THR A 76 15.39 6.72 -1.82
CA THR A 76 15.32 6.99 -3.25
C THR A 76 15.17 5.69 -3.99
N VAL A 77 14.38 5.69 -5.05
CA VAL A 77 14.12 4.49 -5.83
C VAL A 77 14.16 4.84 -7.31
N ASP A 78 14.48 3.82 -8.12
CA ASP A 78 14.33 3.92 -9.56
C ASP A 78 12.98 3.29 -9.89
N TRP A 79 12.06 4.11 -10.37
CA TRP A 79 10.69 3.65 -10.58
C TRP A 79 10.61 2.43 -11.50
N ASN A 80 11.52 2.34 -12.45
CA ASN A 80 11.48 1.24 -13.42
C ASN A 80 11.87 -0.10 -12.83
N THR A 81 12.65 -0.10 -11.77
CA THR A 81 13.08 -1.34 -11.12
C THR A 81 12.44 -1.56 -9.77
N PHE A 82 11.72 -0.57 -9.25
CA PHE A 82 11.06 -0.67 -7.96
C PHE A 82 9.68 -1.28 -8.17
N VAL A 83 9.67 -2.55 -8.51
CA VAL A 83 8.45 -3.27 -8.85
C VAL A 83 8.29 -4.50 -7.95
N PRO A 84 7.06 -4.95 -7.71
CA PRO A 84 6.85 -6.08 -6.81
C PRO A 84 7.58 -7.36 -7.21
N ALA A 85 7.82 -7.55 -8.50
CA ALA A 85 8.51 -8.74 -8.96
C ALA A 85 9.97 -8.76 -8.53
N LEU A 86 10.56 -7.59 -8.30
CA LEU A 86 11.97 -7.49 -7.97
C LEU A 86 12.24 -7.10 -6.52
N VAL A 87 11.26 -6.53 -5.84
CA VAL A 87 11.45 -6.00 -4.49
C VAL A 87 10.52 -6.72 -3.52
N PRO A 88 11.06 -7.51 -2.59
CA PRO A 88 10.22 -8.16 -1.59
C PRO A 88 9.54 -7.10 -0.70
N GLY A 89 8.32 -7.38 -0.30
CA GLY A 89 7.58 -6.47 0.57
C GLY A 89 6.96 -5.28 -0.12
N LEU A 90 7.02 -5.24 -1.46
CA LEU A 90 6.45 -4.15 -2.23
C LEU A 90 5.19 -4.63 -2.94
N GLY A 91 4.15 -3.79 -2.96
CA GLY A 91 2.93 -4.06 -3.70
C GLY A 91 2.50 -2.84 -4.47
N GLU A 92 1.83 -3.05 -5.59
CA GLU A 92 1.30 -1.95 -6.39
C GLU A 92 -0.19 -1.85 -6.17
N VAL A 93 -0.67 -0.64 -5.89
CA VAL A 93 -2.07 -0.41 -5.57
C VAL A 93 -2.90 -0.44 -6.85
N ALA A 94 -3.86 -1.35 -6.91
CA ALA A 94 -4.77 -1.44 -8.04
C ALA A 94 -6.05 -0.67 -7.78
N TYR A 95 -6.47 -0.59 -6.53
CA TYR A 95 -7.67 0.16 -6.16
C TYR A 95 -7.44 0.87 -4.84
N ALA A 96 -8.12 1.98 -4.65
CA ALA A 96 -8.11 2.69 -3.37
C ALA A 96 -9.49 3.34 -3.20
N THR A 97 -10.12 3.07 -2.06
CA THR A 97 -11.45 3.56 -1.77
C THR A 97 -11.46 4.25 -0.42
N ALA A 98 -11.96 5.46 -0.40
CA ALA A 98 -12.10 6.21 0.84
C ALA A 98 -13.44 5.89 1.49
N TYR A 99 -13.41 5.59 2.77
CA TYR A 99 -14.63 5.28 3.53
C TYR A 99 -14.92 6.41 4.50
N HIS A 100 -16.20 6.77 4.59
CA HIS A 100 -16.64 7.88 5.43
C HIS A 100 -17.72 7.41 6.39
N TRP A 101 -17.83 8.12 7.52
CA TRP A 101 -18.87 7.88 8.49
C TRP A 101 -19.46 9.25 8.85
N GLN A 102 -20.76 9.42 8.58
CA GLN A 102 -21.46 10.66 8.88
C GLN A 102 -20.76 11.88 8.27
N GLY A 103 -20.30 11.72 7.03
CA GLY A 103 -19.65 12.81 6.31
C GLY A 103 -18.18 13.03 6.63
N ALA A 104 -17.63 12.29 7.59
CA ALA A 104 -16.23 12.44 7.95
C ALA A 104 -15.42 11.26 7.43
N PHE A 105 -14.23 11.54 6.96
CA PHE A 105 -13.33 10.51 6.47
C PHE A 105 -12.91 9.59 7.62
N CYS A 106 -12.92 8.30 7.41
CA CYS A 106 -12.49 7.33 8.40
C CYS A 106 -11.21 6.63 8.01
N HIS A 107 -11.16 6.05 6.81
CA HIS A 107 -9.98 5.33 6.38
C HIS A 107 -10.01 5.11 4.87
N THR A 108 -8.87 4.70 4.32
CA THR A 108 -8.76 4.27 2.93
C THR A 108 -8.47 2.77 2.92
N GLU A 109 -9.22 2.04 2.10
CA GLU A 109 -8.87 0.65 1.82
C GLU A 109 -8.28 0.57 0.44
N ALA A 110 -7.08 0.03 0.33
CA ALA A 110 -6.35 -0.04 -0.90
C ALA A 110 -5.76 -1.42 -1.05
N GLY A 111 -5.44 -1.79 -2.26
CA GLY A 111 -4.81 -3.07 -2.45
C GLY A 111 -4.82 -3.53 -3.89
N ARG A 112 -4.64 -4.83 -4.04
CA ARG A 112 -4.70 -5.52 -5.32
C ARG A 112 -5.35 -6.87 -5.08
N LYS A 113 -6.39 -7.12 -5.83
CA LYS A 113 -7.12 -8.37 -5.70
C LYS A 113 -6.59 -9.43 -6.63
#